data_d7e01cf31f9d8b019a40caf9495ac7c2
#
_entry.id   d7e01cf31f9d8b019a40caf9495ac7c2
#
_cell.length_a   1.000
_cell.length_b   1.000
_cell.length_c   1.000
_cell.angle_alpha   90.00
_cell.angle_beta   90.00
_cell.angle_gamma   90.00
#
_symmetry.space_group_name_H-M   'P 1'
#
loop_
_entity.id
_entity.type
_entity.pdbx_description
1 polymer ?
#
loop_
_entity_poly.entity_id
_entity_poly.type
_entity_poly.pdbx_seq_one_letter_code
_entity_poly.pdbx_strand_id
1 'polypeptide(L)'
;MLELIVQVVFVLALIPAVLGSINLLLYRPIKKQAEADLPKLSVLIPARNEEARITPVLESVLASTGVEFEVIVADDSSTDRTAQIVNDMARSDPRLKLVTTRALPEGWLGKNNACHFLSTEAGNPYGVFLDADVTLEPDALLRIASEFSRRPQLKLLSGFPRQITGSFWEKTLIPLIHTVLLGYLPFPGVKFTNSAMFATACGQLIAVQMDAYREVGGHERIRASIHDGVMLPRHFRAGGHHTDLVDITDISATRMYETGPQVFSGLMKNAHEGMATPIGLPVWTTLLIGGHVLPLIMAVVAWMAGAAGDTMQLAIIAAALPWLMRFLMTAIFRQSWFGAFIHPFGVAVLVGLQWVAFFRWRSGKKVSWRGREIG
;
A
#
# COMPACT_ATOMS: atom_id res chain seq x y z
N MET A 1 -37.57 2.10 16.85
CA MET A 1 -36.21 1.58 17.16
C MET A 1 -35.55 1.00 15.93
N LEU A 2 -36.19 0.07 15.19
CA LEU A 2 -35.63 -0.55 13.95
C LEU A 2 -35.28 0.52 12.91
N GLU A 3 -36.19 1.45 12.62
CA GLU A 3 -36.00 2.55 11.68
C GLU A 3 -34.75 3.39 12.00
N LEU A 4 -34.58 3.82 13.26
CA LEU A 4 -33.40 4.58 13.68
C LEU A 4 -32.11 3.79 13.48
N ILE A 5 -32.10 2.48 13.76
CA ILE A 5 -30.91 1.65 13.54
C ILE A 5 -30.61 1.56 12.05
N VAL A 6 -31.62 1.35 11.21
CA VAL A 6 -31.46 1.32 9.74
C VAL A 6 -30.90 2.65 9.22
N GLN A 7 -31.40 3.79 9.72
CA GLN A 7 -30.88 5.11 9.34
C GLN A 7 -29.41 5.29 9.72
N VAL A 8 -29.01 4.89 10.94
CA VAL A 8 -27.61 4.97 11.38
C VAL A 8 -26.72 4.09 10.51
N VAL A 9 -27.13 2.86 10.24
CA VAL A 9 -26.37 1.91 9.40
C VAL A 9 -26.29 2.42 7.95
N PHE A 10 -27.37 3.02 7.43
CA PHE A 10 -27.35 3.66 6.10
C PHE A 10 -26.31 4.78 6.05
N VAL A 11 -26.24 5.66 7.04
CA VAL A 11 -25.23 6.73 7.09
C VAL A 11 -23.81 6.13 7.13
N LEU A 12 -23.58 5.09 7.93
CA LEU A 12 -22.28 4.42 8.00
C LEU A 12 -21.88 3.77 6.66
N ALA A 13 -22.83 3.22 5.89
CA ALA A 13 -22.57 2.67 4.56
C ALA A 13 -22.38 3.78 3.49
N LEU A 14 -23.08 4.91 3.65
CA LEU A 14 -23.00 6.03 2.72
C LEU A 14 -21.63 6.71 2.76
N ILE A 15 -21.00 6.84 3.94
CA ILE A 15 -19.68 7.48 4.11
C ILE A 15 -18.64 6.89 3.14
N PRO A 16 -18.30 5.59 3.20
CA PRO A 16 -17.29 5.02 2.30
C PRO A 16 -17.76 4.99 0.83
N ALA A 17 -19.06 4.94 0.56
CA ALA A 17 -19.58 4.97 -0.80
C ALA A 17 -19.37 6.36 -1.45
N VAL A 18 -19.72 7.43 -0.75
CA VAL A 18 -19.54 8.81 -1.26
C VAL A 18 -18.05 9.14 -1.36
N LEU A 19 -17.29 8.90 -0.28
CA LEU A 19 -15.85 9.19 -0.28
C LEU A 19 -15.11 8.34 -1.31
N GLY A 20 -15.44 7.06 -1.42
CA GLY A 20 -14.88 6.16 -2.42
C GLY A 20 -15.17 6.61 -3.86
N SER A 21 -16.38 7.10 -4.13
CA SER A 21 -16.73 7.64 -5.45
C SER A 21 -15.90 8.87 -5.81
N ILE A 22 -15.75 9.82 -4.88
CA ILE A 22 -14.89 10.99 -5.04
C ILE A 22 -13.44 10.56 -5.25
N ASN A 23 -12.97 9.63 -4.44
CA ASN A 23 -11.59 9.17 -4.46
C ASN A 23 -11.26 8.43 -5.76
N LEU A 24 -12.14 7.61 -6.31
CA LEU A 24 -11.96 6.96 -7.60
C LEU A 24 -11.81 7.96 -8.76
N LEU A 25 -12.47 9.12 -8.68
CA LEU A 25 -12.28 10.20 -9.67
C LEU A 25 -10.93 10.89 -9.54
N LEU A 26 -10.32 10.90 -8.36
CA LEU A 26 -9.06 11.57 -8.04
C LEU A 26 -7.85 10.63 -8.09
N TYR A 27 -8.02 9.34 -7.82
CA TYR A 27 -7.00 8.30 -7.89
C TYR A 27 -6.82 7.84 -9.34
N ARG A 28 -6.12 8.66 -10.12
CA ARG A 28 -5.99 8.47 -11.57
C ARG A 28 -4.70 7.69 -11.90
N PRO A 29 -4.72 6.90 -12.99
CA PRO A 29 -3.52 6.23 -13.48
C PRO A 29 -2.48 7.23 -13.96
N ILE A 30 -1.21 6.87 -13.80
CA ILE A 30 -0.09 7.60 -14.40
C ILE A 30 -0.20 7.52 -15.93
N LYS A 31 -0.18 8.69 -16.57
CA LYS A 31 -0.24 8.77 -18.04
C LYS A 31 1.10 8.43 -18.66
N LYS A 32 1.06 7.73 -19.79
CA LYS A 32 2.21 7.62 -20.68
C LYS A 32 2.34 8.93 -21.46
N GLN A 33 3.39 9.67 -21.19
CA GLN A 33 3.73 10.87 -21.93
C GLN A 33 5.22 10.80 -22.24
N ALA A 34 5.58 10.87 -23.50
CA ALA A 34 6.96 11.00 -23.91
C ALA A 34 7.31 12.50 -23.84
N GLU A 35 8.23 12.87 -22.97
CA GLU A 35 8.81 14.22 -22.88
C GLU A 35 10.26 14.20 -23.31
N ALA A 36 10.77 15.32 -23.80
CA ALA A 36 12.11 15.37 -24.38
C ALA A 36 13.22 15.24 -23.33
N ASP A 37 13.01 15.79 -22.13
CA ASP A 37 14.00 15.80 -21.05
C ASP A 37 13.49 15.04 -19.83
N LEU A 38 13.70 13.73 -19.82
CA LEU A 38 13.33 12.88 -18.68
C LEU A 38 14.45 12.83 -17.65
N PRO A 39 14.13 12.93 -16.36
CA PRO A 39 15.12 12.74 -15.32
C PRO A 39 15.62 11.30 -15.29
N LYS A 40 16.91 11.10 -15.03
CA LYS A 40 17.51 9.79 -14.77
C LYS A 40 17.08 9.26 -13.42
N LEU A 41 16.90 7.95 -13.32
CA LEU A 41 16.37 7.28 -12.14
C LEU A 41 17.40 6.30 -11.53
N SER A 42 17.47 6.22 -10.21
CA SER A 42 18.08 5.12 -9.47
C SER A 42 16.99 4.23 -8.89
N VAL A 43 16.86 3.01 -9.38
CA VAL A 43 15.96 2.00 -8.79
C VAL A 43 16.66 1.34 -7.62
N LEU A 44 16.08 1.46 -6.43
CA LEU A 44 16.69 1.15 -5.14
C LEU A 44 15.91 -0.01 -4.49
N ILE A 45 16.49 -1.21 -4.47
CA ILE A 45 15.81 -2.45 -4.06
C ILE A 45 16.44 -2.99 -2.77
N PRO A 46 15.80 -2.85 -1.62
CA PRO A 46 16.22 -3.54 -0.41
C PRO A 46 15.85 -5.02 -0.50
N ALA A 47 16.82 -5.93 -0.32
CA ALA A 47 16.59 -7.36 -0.43
C ALA A 47 17.11 -8.12 0.80
N ARG A 48 16.31 -9.07 1.31
CA ARG A 48 16.71 -10.02 2.35
C ARG A 48 15.94 -11.32 2.21
N ASN A 49 16.67 -12.41 1.88
CA ASN A 49 16.09 -13.73 1.67
C ASN A 49 14.96 -13.72 0.63
N GLU A 50 15.29 -13.26 -0.59
CA GLU A 50 14.36 -13.10 -1.71
C GLU A 50 14.75 -13.99 -2.92
N GLU A 51 15.51 -15.08 -2.71
CA GLU A 51 15.98 -15.94 -3.82
C GLU A 51 14.84 -16.41 -4.75
N ALA A 52 13.62 -16.60 -4.20
CA ALA A 52 12.46 -17.03 -4.97
C ALA A 52 11.81 -15.91 -5.81
N ARG A 53 12.09 -14.63 -5.52
CA ARG A 53 11.37 -13.49 -6.08
C ARG A 53 12.26 -12.48 -6.80
N ILE A 54 13.54 -12.40 -6.43
CA ILE A 54 14.43 -11.34 -6.93
C ILE A 54 14.65 -11.40 -8.44
N THR A 55 14.73 -12.60 -9.04
CA THR A 55 14.98 -12.77 -10.48
C THR A 55 13.87 -12.11 -11.32
N PRO A 56 12.58 -12.47 -11.21
CA PRO A 56 11.54 -11.83 -12.00
C PRO A 56 11.40 -10.33 -11.74
N VAL A 57 11.74 -9.85 -10.55
CA VAL A 57 11.76 -8.41 -10.26
C VAL A 57 12.85 -7.73 -11.06
N LEU A 58 14.10 -8.22 -11.00
CA LEU A 58 15.22 -7.62 -11.73
C LEU A 58 15.02 -7.70 -13.24
N GLU A 59 14.55 -8.82 -13.76
CA GLU A 59 14.22 -8.96 -15.19
C GLU A 59 13.18 -7.90 -15.63
N SER A 60 12.13 -7.70 -14.83
CA SER A 60 11.11 -6.72 -15.14
C SER A 60 11.62 -5.27 -15.11
N VAL A 61 12.49 -4.94 -14.15
CA VAL A 61 13.11 -3.61 -14.03
C VAL A 61 14.08 -3.37 -15.18
N LEU A 62 14.96 -4.33 -15.47
CA LEU A 62 15.97 -4.22 -16.54
C LEU A 62 15.34 -4.20 -17.94
N ALA A 63 14.13 -4.74 -18.11
CA ALA A 63 13.34 -4.63 -19.35
C ALA A 63 12.72 -3.24 -19.56
N SER A 64 12.87 -2.31 -18.62
CA SER A 64 12.33 -0.95 -18.75
C SER A 64 12.99 -0.20 -19.90
N THR A 65 12.16 0.59 -20.62
CA THR A 65 12.56 1.32 -21.81
C THR A 65 12.18 2.81 -21.75
N GLY A 66 12.81 3.64 -22.57
CA GLY A 66 12.44 5.04 -22.77
C GLY A 66 12.91 6.02 -21.69
N VAL A 67 13.75 5.58 -20.75
CA VAL A 67 14.36 6.43 -19.73
C VAL A 67 15.74 5.87 -19.34
N GLU A 68 16.67 6.71 -18.95
CA GLU A 68 17.96 6.28 -18.41
C GLU A 68 17.81 5.94 -16.92
N PHE A 69 18.35 4.79 -16.50
CA PHE A 69 18.31 4.36 -15.11
C PHE A 69 19.48 3.45 -14.73
N GLU A 70 19.75 3.38 -13.44
CA GLU A 70 20.56 2.35 -12.78
C GLU A 70 19.72 1.56 -11.80
N VAL A 71 20.15 0.36 -11.43
CA VAL A 71 19.51 -0.51 -10.44
C VAL A 71 20.53 -0.84 -9.35
N ILE A 72 20.20 -0.56 -8.11
CA ILE A 72 21.05 -0.86 -6.97
C ILE A 72 20.26 -1.76 -6.01
N VAL A 73 20.75 -2.97 -5.81
CA VAL A 73 20.18 -3.92 -4.84
C VAL A 73 21.04 -3.90 -3.59
N ALA A 74 20.42 -3.63 -2.43
CA ALA A 74 21.10 -3.77 -1.15
C ALA A 74 20.75 -5.12 -0.51
N ASP A 75 21.74 -5.99 -0.39
CA ASP A 75 21.61 -7.23 0.36
C ASP A 75 21.74 -6.95 1.87
N ASP A 76 20.62 -7.11 2.60
CA ASP A 76 20.55 -6.96 4.06
C ASP A 76 20.89 -8.28 4.76
N SER A 77 22.10 -8.81 4.56
CA SER A 77 22.59 -10.04 5.18
C SER A 77 21.71 -11.25 4.88
N SER A 78 21.42 -11.53 3.61
CA SER A 78 20.70 -12.72 3.19
C SER A 78 21.50 -13.98 3.51
N THR A 79 20.79 -15.04 3.86
CA THR A 79 21.35 -16.36 4.16
C THR A 79 21.04 -17.41 3.07
N ASP A 80 20.26 -17.00 2.06
CA ASP A 80 19.90 -17.75 0.88
C ASP A 80 20.75 -17.31 -0.33
N ARG A 81 20.36 -17.68 -1.54
CA ARG A 81 21.09 -17.35 -2.77
C ARG A 81 20.80 -15.95 -3.34
N THR A 82 20.10 -15.07 -2.60
CA THR A 82 19.73 -13.73 -3.09
C THR A 82 20.95 -12.97 -3.64
N ALA A 83 22.00 -12.81 -2.84
CA ALA A 83 23.20 -12.08 -3.24
C ALA A 83 23.91 -12.71 -4.46
N GLN A 84 23.96 -14.04 -4.51
CA GLN A 84 24.56 -14.76 -5.65
C GLN A 84 23.78 -14.48 -6.94
N ILE A 85 22.45 -14.58 -6.91
CA ILE A 85 21.57 -14.34 -8.07
C ILE A 85 21.80 -12.92 -8.61
N VAL A 86 21.79 -11.92 -7.73
CA VAL A 86 21.98 -10.51 -8.12
C VAL A 86 23.38 -10.31 -8.74
N ASN A 87 24.44 -10.87 -8.14
CA ASN A 87 25.78 -10.78 -8.69
C ASN A 87 25.91 -11.42 -10.08
N ASP A 88 25.27 -12.58 -10.28
CA ASP A 88 25.31 -13.27 -11.56
C ASP A 88 24.61 -12.46 -12.65
N MET A 89 23.47 -11.82 -12.35
CA MET A 89 22.77 -10.91 -13.26
C MET A 89 23.58 -9.62 -13.53
N ALA A 90 24.23 -9.06 -12.51
CA ALA A 90 25.04 -7.85 -12.64
C ALA A 90 26.25 -8.02 -13.57
N ARG A 91 26.76 -9.24 -13.75
CA ARG A 91 27.81 -9.52 -14.75
C ARG A 91 27.30 -9.38 -16.19
N SER A 92 26.01 -9.52 -16.41
CA SER A 92 25.38 -9.49 -17.74
C SER A 92 24.78 -8.14 -18.07
N ASP A 93 24.48 -7.30 -17.08
CA ASP A 93 23.89 -5.96 -17.27
C ASP A 93 24.59 -4.91 -16.39
N PRO A 94 25.35 -3.97 -17.01
CA PRO A 94 26.12 -2.98 -16.27
C PRO A 94 25.26 -1.95 -15.52
N ARG A 95 23.96 -1.90 -15.77
CA ARG A 95 23.03 -1.03 -15.03
C ARG A 95 22.75 -1.55 -13.64
N LEU A 96 22.97 -2.85 -13.38
CA LEU A 96 22.69 -3.52 -12.11
C LEU A 96 23.93 -3.57 -11.22
N LYS A 97 23.80 -3.12 -9.97
CA LYS A 97 24.84 -3.17 -8.94
C LYS A 97 24.30 -3.84 -7.69
N LEU A 98 25.07 -4.78 -7.12
CA LEU A 98 24.83 -5.28 -5.75
C LEU A 98 25.70 -4.51 -4.77
N VAL A 99 25.09 -4.10 -3.66
CA VAL A 99 25.78 -3.55 -2.49
C VAL A 99 25.35 -4.33 -1.24
N THR A 100 26.24 -4.47 -0.28
CA THR A 100 25.94 -5.15 0.99
C THR A 100 25.77 -4.12 2.08
N THR A 101 24.65 -4.20 2.83
CA THR A 101 24.42 -3.29 3.94
C THR A 101 25.42 -3.55 5.07
N ARG A 102 25.73 -2.52 5.86
CA ARG A 102 26.47 -2.70 7.11
C ARG A 102 25.60 -3.43 8.14
N ALA A 103 26.22 -3.88 9.23
CA ALA A 103 25.48 -4.47 10.34
C ALA A 103 24.34 -3.53 10.78
N LEU A 104 23.17 -4.12 11.07
CA LEU A 104 21.98 -3.36 11.45
C LEU A 104 22.23 -2.58 12.74
N PRO A 105 22.18 -1.23 12.73
CA PRO A 105 22.36 -0.45 13.94
C PRO A 105 21.20 -0.66 14.93
N GLU A 106 21.47 -0.47 16.21
CA GLU A 106 20.43 -0.51 17.24
C GLU A 106 19.33 0.54 16.98
N GLY A 107 18.08 0.14 17.17
CA GLY A 107 16.90 0.99 16.93
C GLY A 107 16.50 1.16 15.46
N TRP A 108 17.13 0.44 14.53
CA TRP A 108 16.75 0.44 13.13
C TRP A 108 15.95 -0.79 12.73
N LEU A 109 14.98 -0.61 11.85
CA LEU A 109 14.38 -1.71 11.09
C LEU A 109 15.24 -2.03 9.87
N GLY A 110 15.37 -3.33 9.54
CA GLY A 110 16.22 -3.78 8.42
C GLY A 110 15.89 -3.11 7.10
N LYS A 111 14.60 -3.03 6.72
CA LYS A 111 14.18 -2.35 5.48
C LYS A 111 14.60 -0.87 5.48
N ASN A 112 14.35 -0.14 6.56
CA ASN A 112 14.69 1.28 6.62
C ASN A 112 16.20 1.52 6.56
N ASN A 113 16.99 0.64 7.21
CA ASN A 113 18.44 0.67 7.12
C ASN A 113 18.93 0.40 5.68
N ALA A 114 18.38 -0.60 5.02
CA ALA A 114 18.72 -0.90 3.63
C ALA A 114 18.32 0.24 2.67
N CYS A 115 17.13 0.83 2.83
CA CYS A 115 16.70 1.98 2.04
C CYS A 115 17.55 3.23 2.30
N HIS A 116 17.93 3.49 3.55
CA HIS A 116 18.86 4.58 3.88
C HIS A 116 20.21 4.35 3.20
N PHE A 117 20.79 3.16 3.31
CA PHE A 117 22.06 2.82 2.67
C PHE A 117 21.97 2.96 1.14
N LEU A 118 20.92 2.45 0.50
CA LEU A 118 20.66 2.62 -0.93
C LEU A 118 20.62 4.08 -1.36
N SER A 119 20.06 4.95 -0.52
CA SER A 119 19.98 6.38 -0.82
C SER A 119 21.35 7.07 -0.85
N THR A 120 22.36 6.51 -0.19
CA THR A 120 23.74 7.02 -0.25
C THR A 120 24.49 6.53 -1.48
N GLU A 121 24.07 5.41 -2.07
CA GLU A 121 24.64 4.82 -3.27
C GLU A 121 24.00 5.33 -4.57
N ALA A 122 22.82 5.98 -4.48
CA ALA A 122 22.07 6.49 -5.64
C ALA A 122 22.84 7.61 -6.35
N GLY A 123 23.18 7.40 -7.64
CA GLY A 123 23.90 8.34 -8.48
C GLY A 123 23.01 9.33 -9.25
N ASN A 124 21.69 9.07 -9.33
CA ASN A 124 20.76 9.88 -10.12
C ASN A 124 19.90 10.83 -9.24
N PRO A 125 19.35 11.90 -9.82
CA PRO A 125 18.60 12.91 -9.06
C PRO A 125 17.24 12.43 -8.55
N TYR A 126 16.73 11.31 -9.07
CA TYR A 126 15.48 10.70 -8.61
C TYR A 126 15.69 9.24 -8.24
N GLY A 127 15.18 8.84 -7.07
CA GLY A 127 15.22 7.46 -6.57
C GLY A 127 13.84 6.82 -6.65
N VAL A 128 13.80 5.53 -7.00
CA VAL A 128 12.60 4.70 -6.95
C VAL A 128 12.87 3.55 -5.98
N PHE A 129 12.44 3.68 -4.73
CA PHE A 129 12.46 2.59 -3.77
C PHE A 129 11.40 1.57 -4.17
N LEU A 130 11.85 0.33 -4.41
CA LEU A 130 11.02 -0.75 -4.92
C LEU A 130 11.22 -2.01 -4.07
N ASP A 131 10.15 -2.57 -3.53
CA ASP A 131 10.25 -3.83 -2.78
C ASP A 131 10.64 -4.99 -3.72
N ALA A 132 11.41 -5.94 -3.20
CA ALA A 132 11.97 -7.07 -3.95
C ALA A 132 10.93 -8.14 -4.38
N ASP A 133 9.64 -7.84 -4.23
CA ASP A 133 8.50 -8.64 -4.68
C ASP A 133 7.57 -7.89 -5.66
N VAL A 134 8.00 -6.70 -6.13
CA VAL A 134 7.24 -5.87 -7.07
C VAL A 134 7.86 -5.94 -8.45
N THR A 135 7.07 -6.36 -9.44
CA THR A 135 7.44 -6.34 -10.86
C THR A 135 6.91 -5.08 -11.54
N LEU A 136 7.64 -4.60 -12.55
CA LEU A 136 7.30 -3.41 -13.34
C LEU A 136 6.95 -3.79 -14.79
N GLU A 137 6.02 -3.04 -15.38
CA GLU A 137 5.81 -3.08 -16.83
C GLU A 137 6.92 -2.30 -17.55
N PRO A 138 7.24 -2.59 -18.82
CA PRO A 138 8.38 -1.98 -19.52
C PRO A 138 8.36 -0.46 -19.63
N ASP A 139 7.20 0.18 -19.54
CA ASP A 139 7.04 1.64 -19.56
C ASP A 139 6.83 2.28 -18.18
N ALA A 140 7.00 1.51 -17.09
CA ALA A 140 6.75 1.99 -15.74
C ALA A 140 7.68 3.14 -15.35
N LEU A 141 8.99 2.93 -15.50
CA LEU A 141 9.99 3.94 -15.16
C LEU A 141 9.84 5.20 -16.03
N LEU A 142 9.53 5.04 -17.33
CA LEU A 142 9.23 6.15 -18.23
C LEU A 142 8.06 6.99 -17.71
N ARG A 143 6.96 6.35 -17.29
CA ARG A 143 5.79 7.05 -16.76
C ARG A 143 6.10 7.76 -15.44
N ILE A 144 6.86 7.15 -14.55
CA ILE A 144 7.30 7.78 -13.28
C ILE A 144 8.17 9.01 -13.58
N ALA A 145 9.17 8.90 -14.44
CA ALA A 145 10.01 10.00 -14.84
C ALA A 145 9.22 11.16 -15.47
N SER A 146 8.23 10.82 -16.33
CA SER A 146 7.35 11.79 -16.98
C SER A 146 6.47 12.56 -15.98
N GLU A 147 6.03 11.93 -14.88
CA GLU A 147 5.28 12.64 -13.82
C GLU A 147 6.15 13.70 -13.13
N PHE A 148 7.40 13.40 -12.84
CA PHE A 148 8.33 14.36 -12.24
C PHE A 148 8.69 15.47 -13.21
N SER A 149 8.94 15.17 -14.48
CA SER A 149 9.22 16.17 -15.51
C SER A 149 8.04 17.15 -15.69
N ARG A 150 6.82 16.63 -15.78
CA ARG A 150 5.60 17.43 -15.94
C ARG A 150 5.22 18.24 -14.69
N ARG A 151 5.62 17.79 -13.51
CA ARG A 151 5.24 18.37 -12.21
C ARG A 151 6.46 18.63 -11.34
N PRO A 152 7.29 19.65 -11.63
CA PRO A 152 8.56 19.91 -10.91
C PRO A 152 8.40 20.15 -9.41
N GLN A 153 7.20 20.58 -8.95
CA GLN A 153 6.86 20.72 -7.54
C GLN A 153 6.67 19.38 -6.82
N LEU A 154 6.41 18.30 -7.56
CA LEU A 154 6.22 16.95 -6.99
C LEU A 154 7.57 16.41 -6.52
N LYS A 155 7.67 16.01 -5.25
CA LYS A 155 8.91 15.51 -4.65
C LYS A 155 8.80 14.06 -4.17
N LEU A 156 7.59 13.54 -4.01
CA LEU A 156 7.33 12.13 -3.73
C LEU A 156 6.08 11.66 -4.50
N LEU A 157 6.23 10.58 -5.23
CA LEU A 157 5.17 9.89 -5.96
C LEU A 157 5.08 8.44 -5.50
N SER A 158 3.88 7.95 -5.26
CA SER A 158 3.66 6.55 -4.91
C SER A 158 2.31 6.06 -5.43
N GLY A 159 2.08 4.76 -5.33
CA GLY A 159 0.82 4.12 -5.66
C GLY A 159 0.81 2.69 -5.15
N PHE A 160 -0.34 2.03 -5.21
CA PHE A 160 -0.46 0.63 -4.85
C PHE A 160 -0.31 -0.25 -6.10
N PRO A 161 0.70 -1.13 -6.17
CA PRO A 161 0.84 -2.11 -7.24
C PRO A 161 -0.40 -3.00 -7.33
N ARG A 162 -0.70 -3.50 -8.52
CA ARG A 162 -1.74 -4.52 -8.70
C ARG A 162 -1.45 -5.72 -7.81
N GLN A 163 -2.38 -6.03 -6.92
CA GLN A 163 -2.25 -7.13 -5.98
C GLN A 163 -2.69 -8.44 -6.65
N ILE A 164 -1.73 -9.29 -6.98
CA ILE A 164 -1.99 -10.65 -7.48
C ILE A 164 -2.41 -11.52 -6.31
N THR A 165 -3.51 -12.23 -6.46
CA THR A 165 -4.10 -13.07 -5.40
C THR A 165 -4.38 -14.47 -5.92
N GLY A 166 -3.86 -15.50 -5.27
CA GLY A 166 -4.03 -16.92 -5.62
C GLY A 166 -4.98 -17.66 -4.69
N SER A 167 -4.66 -17.71 -3.40
CA SER A 167 -5.40 -18.47 -2.40
C SER A 167 -6.70 -17.80 -1.95
N PHE A 168 -7.54 -18.53 -1.23
CA PHE A 168 -8.79 -18.04 -0.64
C PHE A 168 -8.58 -16.76 0.18
N TRP A 169 -7.61 -16.78 1.11
CA TRP A 169 -7.38 -15.67 2.02
C TRP A 169 -6.75 -14.45 1.34
N GLU A 170 -5.90 -14.66 0.34
CA GLU A 170 -5.43 -13.55 -0.49
C GLU A 170 -6.59 -12.85 -1.20
N LYS A 171 -7.47 -13.63 -1.89
CA LYS A 171 -8.63 -13.09 -2.62
C LYS A 171 -9.62 -12.37 -1.71
N THR A 172 -9.71 -12.80 -0.44
CA THR A 172 -10.67 -12.26 0.53
C THR A 172 -10.16 -10.98 1.20
N LEU A 173 -8.87 -10.93 1.60
CA LEU A 173 -8.36 -9.91 2.52
C LEU A 173 -7.49 -8.85 1.83
N ILE A 174 -6.65 -9.23 0.87
CA ILE A 174 -5.71 -8.28 0.26
C ILE A 174 -6.42 -7.15 -0.50
N PRO A 175 -7.49 -7.41 -1.25
CA PRO A 175 -8.23 -6.33 -1.93
C PRO A 175 -8.90 -5.32 -0.99
N LEU A 176 -9.06 -5.64 0.30
CA LEU A 176 -9.61 -4.71 1.29
C LEU A 176 -8.68 -3.52 1.56
N ILE A 177 -7.40 -3.61 1.20
CA ILE A 177 -6.46 -2.48 1.25
C ILE A 177 -7.03 -1.30 0.44
N HIS A 178 -7.50 -1.54 -0.79
CA HIS A 178 -8.15 -0.51 -1.61
C HIS A 178 -9.48 -0.03 -1.01
N THR A 179 -10.25 -0.94 -0.40
CA THR A 179 -11.51 -0.57 0.28
C THR A 179 -11.26 0.40 1.43
N VAL A 180 -10.26 0.11 2.28
CA VAL A 180 -9.89 0.99 3.39
C VAL A 180 -9.29 2.30 2.88
N LEU A 181 -8.37 2.23 1.92
CA LEU A 181 -7.72 3.41 1.36
C LEU A 181 -8.73 4.35 0.70
N LEU A 182 -9.49 3.84 -0.26
CA LEU A 182 -10.39 4.67 -1.07
C LEU A 182 -11.71 4.97 -0.35
N GLY A 183 -12.16 4.11 0.55
CA GLY A 183 -13.39 4.34 1.30
C GLY A 183 -13.24 5.32 2.46
N TYR A 184 -12.01 5.55 2.98
CA TYR A 184 -11.85 6.31 4.22
C TYR A 184 -10.74 7.35 4.23
N LEU A 185 -9.77 7.32 3.29
CA LEU A 185 -8.80 8.39 3.14
C LEU A 185 -9.39 9.52 2.28
N PRO A 186 -9.50 10.76 2.77
CA PRO A 186 -10.06 11.85 1.97
C PRO A 186 -9.04 12.34 0.92
N PHE A 187 -9.11 11.81 -0.30
CA PHE A 187 -8.25 12.18 -1.42
C PHE A 187 -8.29 13.66 -1.82
N PRO A 188 -9.37 14.41 -1.64
CA PRO A 188 -9.28 15.87 -1.77
C PRO A 188 -8.19 16.48 -0.91
N GLY A 189 -8.00 16.00 0.33
CA GLY A 189 -6.88 16.40 1.19
C GLY A 189 -5.52 15.97 0.65
N VAL A 190 -5.43 14.75 0.05
CA VAL A 190 -4.20 14.26 -0.60
C VAL A 190 -3.84 15.13 -1.81
N LYS A 191 -4.80 15.52 -2.64
CA LYS A 191 -4.58 16.19 -3.93
C LYS A 191 -4.45 17.70 -3.84
N PHE A 192 -5.22 18.33 -2.96
CA PHE A 192 -5.39 19.79 -2.97
C PHE A 192 -4.82 20.51 -1.74
N THR A 193 -4.23 19.75 -0.80
CA THR A 193 -3.57 20.35 0.37
C THR A 193 -2.15 19.81 0.51
N ASN A 194 -1.30 20.54 1.25
CA ASN A 194 0.03 20.06 1.65
C ASN A 194 0.06 19.62 3.12
N SER A 195 -1.11 19.39 3.74
CA SER A 195 -1.19 18.95 5.13
C SER A 195 -0.62 17.53 5.29
N ALA A 196 0.28 17.37 6.26
CA ALA A 196 0.87 16.08 6.61
C ALA A 196 -0.16 15.03 7.08
N MET A 197 -1.34 15.47 7.54
CA MET A 197 -2.45 14.59 7.96
C MET A 197 -2.93 13.68 6.82
N PHE A 198 -2.95 14.20 5.60
CA PHE A 198 -3.43 13.47 4.41
C PHE A 198 -2.30 12.82 3.61
N ALA A 199 -1.04 12.92 4.08
CA ALA A 199 0.08 12.32 3.40
C ALA A 199 0.05 10.80 3.53
N THR A 200 0.16 10.11 2.41
CA THR A 200 0.23 8.65 2.35
C THR A 200 0.98 8.19 1.10
N ALA A 201 1.58 7.02 1.19
CA ALA A 201 2.24 6.29 0.11
C ALA A 201 2.08 4.79 0.33
N CYS A 202 2.48 3.99 -0.63
CA CYS A 202 2.65 2.56 -0.49
C CYS A 202 4.14 2.24 -0.43
N GLY A 203 4.62 1.65 0.66
CA GLY A 203 6.03 1.29 0.85
C GLY A 203 6.61 0.34 -0.19
N GLN A 204 5.77 -0.28 -1.02
CA GLN A 204 6.18 -1.20 -2.08
C GLN A 204 6.78 -0.47 -3.29
N LEU A 205 6.34 0.76 -3.57
CA LEU A 205 6.89 1.64 -4.59
C LEU A 205 6.78 3.10 -4.14
N ILE A 206 7.93 3.71 -3.87
CA ILE A 206 8.04 5.14 -3.53
C ILE A 206 9.11 5.76 -4.40
N ALA A 207 8.69 6.66 -5.31
CA ALA A 207 9.59 7.46 -6.12
C ALA A 207 9.77 8.85 -5.50
N VAL A 208 11.02 9.33 -5.43
CA VAL A 208 11.35 10.60 -4.76
C VAL A 208 12.38 11.40 -5.55
N GLN A 209 12.35 12.73 -5.40
CA GLN A 209 13.49 13.57 -5.72
C GLN A 209 14.51 13.45 -4.59
N MET A 210 15.76 13.10 -4.92
CA MET A 210 16.77 12.74 -3.93
C MET A 210 17.20 13.91 -3.03
N ASP A 211 17.22 15.13 -3.53
CA ASP A 211 17.57 16.29 -2.70
C ASP A 211 16.51 16.57 -1.65
N ALA A 212 15.22 16.57 -2.03
CA ALA A 212 14.12 16.68 -1.08
C ALA A 212 14.09 15.52 -0.08
N TYR A 213 14.42 14.29 -0.53
CA TYR A 213 14.53 13.13 0.34
C TYR A 213 15.62 13.32 1.41
N ARG A 214 16.80 13.81 1.04
CA ARG A 214 17.91 14.09 1.97
C ARG A 214 17.56 15.23 2.92
N GLU A 215 16.93 16.30 2.42
CA GLU A 215 16.50 17.45 3.20
C GLU A 215 15.56 17.06 4.36
N VAL A 216 14.59 16.16 4.11
CA VAL A 216 13.64 15.72 5.14
C VAL A 216 14.19 14.61 6.05
N GLY A 217 15.43 14.15 5.82
CA GLY A 217 16.11 13.11 6.60
C GLY A 217 15.77 11.66 6.18
N GLY A 218 15.02 11.48 5.08
CA GLY A 218 14.78 10.18 4.45
C GLY A 218 14.39 9.04 5.41
N HIS A 219 14.85 7.83 5.11
CA HIS A 219 14.58 6.66 5.95
C HIS A 219 15.30 6.68 7.31
N GLU A 220 16.36 7.48 7.47
CA GLU A 220 17.01 7.65 8.78
C GLU A 220 16.03 8.26 9.80
N ARG A 221 15.24 9.24 9.40
CA ARG A 221 14.27 9.90 10.28
C ARG A 221 13.15 8.98 10.73
N ILE A 222 12.87 7.95 9.95
CA ILE A 222 11.82 6.96 10.24
C ILE A 222 12.40 5.58 10.59
N ARG A 223 13.66 5.50 11.02
CA ARG A 223 14.43 4.27 11.20
C ARG A 223 13.71 3.17 11.99
N ALA A 224 12.91 3.54 12.99
CA ALA A 224 12.16 2.63 13.86
C ALA A 224 10.69 2.41 13.44
N SER A 225 10.20 3.08 12.39
CA SER A 225 8.80 2.95 11.95
C SER A 225 8.63 1.76 11.00
N ILE A 226 7.56 0.99 11.22
CA ILE A 226 7.16 -0.10 10.31
C ILE A 226 6.46 0.46 9.06
N HIS A 227 5.79 1.61 9.18
CA HIS A 227 5.01 2.23 8.11
C HIS A 227 5.78 3.36 7.40
N ASP A 228 6.80 2.98 6.59
CA ASP A 228 7.50 3.91 5.70
C ASP A 228 6.53 4.67 4.77
N GLY A 229 5.54 3.98 4.20
CA GLY A 229 4.50 4.57 3.34
C GLY A 229 3.59 5.60 4.02
N VAL A 230 3.58 5.69 5.34
CA VAL A 230 2.85 6.72 6.08
C VAL A 230 3.79 7.81 6.57
N MET A 231 4.90 7.42 7.18
CA MET A 231 5.78 8.37 7.86
C MET A 231 6.63 9.18 6.88
N LEU A 232 7.17 8.56 5.84
CA LEU A 232 8.02 9.26 4.87
C LEU A 232 7.26 10.41 4.15
N PRO A 233 6.07 10.18 3.53
CA PRO A 233 5.34 11.29 2.89
C PRO A 233 4.88 12.37 3.87
N ARG A 234 4.64 12.04 5.14
CA ARG A 234 4.34 13.05 6.18
C ARG A 234 5.54 13.97 6.42
N HIS A 235 6.76 13.43 6.46
CA HIS A 235 7.97 14.24 6.59
C HIS A 235 8.21 15.11 5.35
N PHE A 236 7.95 14.61 4.15
CA PHE A 236 8.00 15.43 2.94
C PHE A 236 7.06 16.64 3.03
N ARG A 237 5.78 16.42 3.40
CA ARG A 237 4.82 17.52 3.54
C ARG A 237 5.14 18.47 4.68
N ALA A 238 5.63 17.96 5.81
CA ALA A 238 6.09 18.79 6.92
C ALA A 238 7.29 19.66 6.53
N GLY A 239 8.13 19.22 5.58
CA GLY A 239 9.20 19.99 4.96
C GLY A 239 8.72 20.92 3.84
N GLY A 240 7.41 21.05 3.59
CA GLY A 240 6.85 21.91 2.55
C GLY A 240 6.78 21.27 1.15
N HIS A 241 7.19 20.01 1.00
CA HIS A 241 7.24 19.32 -0.30
C HIS A 241 5.90 18.69 -0.70
N HIS A 242 5.58 18.76 -1.98
CA HIS A 242 4.39 18.11 -2.52
C HIS A 242 4.58 16.61 -2.70
N THR A 243 3.60 15.84 -2.23
CA THR A 243 3.53 14.39 -2.42
C THR A 243 2.24 14.03 -3.14
N ASP A 244 2.26 12.95 -3.93
CA ASP A 244 1.05 12.45 -4.58
C ASP A 244 0.95 10.93 -4.52
N LEU A 245 -0.30 10.45 -4.50
CA LEU A 245 -0.66 9.05 -4.60
C LEU A 245 -1.50 8.84 -5.86
N VAL A 246 -1.05 7.95 -6.75
CA VAL A 246 -1.65 7.69 -8.06
C VAL A 246 -1.90 6.21 -8.28
N ASP A 247 -2.79 5.88 -9.20
CA ASP A 247 -3.01 4.48 -9.58
C ASP A 247 -1.86 3.98 -10.46
N ILE A 248 -1.20 2.94 -9.99
CA ILE A 248 -0.09 2.26 -10.66
C ILE A 248 -0.44 0.80 -11.02
N THR A 249 -1.71 0.43 -10.99
CA THR A 249 -2.20 -0.92 -11.29
C THR A 249 -1.76 -1.42 -12.67
N ASP A 250 -1.63 -0.49 -13.64
CA ASP A 250 -1.23 -0.79 -15.01
C ASP A 250 0.29 -0.88 -15.24
N ILE A 251 1.09 -0.43 -14.27
CA ILE A 251 2.55 -0.35 -14.44
C ILE A 251 3.34 -1.19 -13.44
N SER A 252 2.69 -1.73 -12.42
CA SER A 252 3.35 -2.56 -11.43
C SER A 252 2.42 -3.61 -10.84
N ALA A 253 3.00 -4.74 -10.44
CA ALA A 253 2.27 -5.84 -9.82
C ALA A 253 3.09 -6.49 -8.71
N THR A 254 2.42 -7.04 -7.70
CA THR A 254 3.05 -7.80 -6.63
C THR A 254 2.15 -8.94 -6.16
N ARG A 255 2.75 -9.99 -5.66
CA ARG A 255 2.09 -11.01 -4.85
C ARG A 255 2.72 -11.03 -3.46
N MET A 256 2.13 -10.26 -2.54
CA MET A 256 2.68 -10.06 -1.19
C MET A 256 2.77 -11.37 -0.39
N TYR A 257 1.74 -12.21 -0.49
CA TYR A 257 1.57 -13.45 0.28
C TYR A 257 1.06 -14.56 -0.63
N GLU A 258 1.33 -15.81 -0.26
CA GLU A 258 0.90 -17.00 -1.01
C GLU A 258 -0.04 -17.88 -0.18
N THR A 259 0.05 -17.81 1.15
CA THR A 259 -0.71 -18.66 2.08
C THR A 259 -1.51 -17.84 3.09
N GLY A 260 -2.59 -18.44 3.63
CA GLY A 260 -3.40 -17.80 4.67
C GLY A 260 -2.60 -17.36 5.90
N PRO A 261 -1.73 -18.21 6.48
CA PRO A 261 -0.89 -17.77 7.61
C PRO A 261 -0.01 -16.56 7.30
N GLN A 262 0.53 -16.45 6.09
CA GLN A 262 1.31 -15.29 5.66
C GLN A 262 0.42 -14.03 5.57
N VAL A 263 -0.79 -14.14 5.00
CA VAL A 263 -1.76 -13.03 4.95
C VAL A 263 -2.10 -12.55 6.35
N PHE A 264 -2.41 -13.46 7.27
CA PHE A 264 -2.79 -13.10 8.64
C PHE A 264 -1.63 -12.45 9.40
N SER A 265 -0.44 -13.04 9.33
CA SER A 265 0.73 -12.48 10.02
C SER A 265 1.12 -11.11 9.46
N GLY A 266 1.04 -10.92 8.14
CA GLY A 266 1.33 -9.67 7.48
C GLY A 266 0.34 -8.55 7.84
N LEU A 267 -0.97 -8.85 7.86
CA LEU A 267 -1.98 -7.88 8.27
C LEU A 267 -1.89 -7.53 9.76
N MET A 268 -1.54 -8.49 10.63
CA MET A 268 -1.34 -8.24 12.06
C MET A 268 -0.04 -7.50 12.37
N LYS A 269 1.02 -7.71 11.58
CA LYS A 269 2.31 -7.03 11.75
C LYS A 269 2.17 -5.50 11.74
N ASN A 270 1.39 -5.00 10.82
CA ASN A 270 1.22 -3.56 10.58
C ASN A 270 0.09 -2.93 11.42
N ALA A 271 -0.62 -3.74 12.22
CA ALA A 271 -1.84 -3.33 12.88
C ALA A 271 -1.66 -2.16 13.88
N HIS A 272 -0.56 -2.17 14.65
CA HIS A 272 -0.34 -1.22 15.75
C HIS A 272 -0.07 0.21 15.32
N GLU A 273 0.65 0.39 14.22
CA GLU A 273 0.87 1.72 13.66
C GLU A 273 -0.31 2.19 12.79
N GLY A 274 -1.32 1.33 12.60
CA GLY A 274 -2.50 1.57 11.78
C GLY A 274 -3.80 1.57 12.58
N MET A 275 -4.59 0.49 12.40
CA MET A 275 -5.96 0.40 12.92
C MET A 275 -6.03 -0.08 14.38
N ALA A 276 -5.09 -0.91 14.84
CA ALA A 276 -5.13 -1.59 16.14
C ALA A 276 -4.55 -0.74 17.29
N THR A 277 -4.89 0.54 17.35
CA THR A 277 -4.59 1.42 18.48
C THR A 277 -5.76 1.48 19.48
N PRO A 278 -5.55 1.88 20.74
CA PRO A 278 -6.64 1.93 21.73
C PRO A 278 -7.86 2.76 21.31
N ILE A 279 -7.64 3.85 20.58
CA ILE A 279 -8.71 4.72 20.06
C ILE A 279 -9.11 4.32 18.64
N GLY A 280 -8.14 3.99 17.81
CA GLY A 280 -8.39 3.65 16.39
C GLY A 280 -9.22 2.37 16.25
N LEU A 281 -8.96 1.35 17.05
CA LEU A 281 -9.62 0.06 16.90
C LEU A 281 -11.15 0.11 17.07
N PRO A 282 -11.73 0.73 18.13
CA PRO A 282 -13.17 0.93 18.21
C PRO A 282 -13.73 1.76 17.06
N VAL A 283 -13.05 2.83 16.65
CA VAL A 283 -13.48 3.69 15.53
C VAL A 283 -13.52 2.87 14.23
N TRP A 284 -12.43 2.17 13.89
CA TRP A 284 -12.38 1.35 12.69
C TRP A 284 -13.37 0.18 12.73
N THR A 285 -13.61 -0.43 13.91
CA THR A 285 -14.65 -1.45 14.08
C THR A 285 -16.02 -0.88 13.73
N THR A 286 -16.37 0.30 14.28
CA THR A 286 -17.65 0.95 13.99
C THR A 286 -17.79 1.27 12.51
N LEU A 287 -16.78 1.86 11.89
CA LEU A 287 -16.81 2.24 10.48
C LEU A 287 -16.88 1.02 9.55
N LEU A 288 -16.06 0.01 9.77
CA LEU A 288 -15.98 -1.16 8.90
C LEU A 288 -17.14 -2.13 9.10
N ILE A 289 -17.45 -2.50 10.34
CA ILE A 289 -18.61 -3.38 10.62
C ILE A 289 -19.90 -2.63 10.31
N GLY A 290 -20.02 -1.37 10.76
CA GLY A 290 -21.20 -0.53 10.53
C GLY A 290 -21.46 -0.22 9.06
N GLY A 291 -20.39 0.02 8.28
CA GLY A 291 -20.52 0.40 6.87
C GLY A 291 -20.57 -0.77 5.88
N HIS A 292 -20.05 -1.96 6.25
CA HIS A 292 -19.90 -3.05 5.29
C HIS A 292 -20.54 -4.39 5.71
N VAL A 293 -20.78 -4.61 7.00
CA VAL A 293 -21.33 -5.88 7.51
C VAL A 293 -22.76 -5.70 8.01
N LEU A 294 -22.98 -4.73 8.91
CA LEU A 294 -24.32 -4.45 9.47
C LEU A 294 -25.36 -4.09 8.40
N PRO A 295 -25.06 -3.41 7.29
CA PRO A 295 -26.06 -3.12 6.27
C PRO A 295 -26.77 -4.38 5.74
N LEU A 296 -26.02 -5.44 5.46
CA LEU A 296 -26.60 -6.72 5.04
C LEU A 296 -27.49 -7.34 6.12
N ILE A 297 -26.99 -7.37 7.37
CA ILE A 297 -27.71 -7.93 8.50
C ILE A 297 -29.02 -7.16 8.73
N MET A 298 -28.97 -5.84 8.67
CA MET A 298 -30.15 -4.98 8.89
C MET A 298 -31.17 -5.09 7.76
N ALA A 299 -30.76 -5.33 6.52
CA ALA A 299 -31.68 -5.61 5.42
C ALA A 299 -32.45 -6.92 5.67
N VAL A 300 -31.77 -7.97 6.14
CA VAL A 300 -32.42 -9.25 6.50
C VAL A 300 -33.34 -9.06 7.70
N VAL A 301 -32.90 -8.37 8.76
CA VAL A 301 -33.71 -8.10 9.95
C VAL A 301 -34.96 -7.28 9.61
N ALA A 302 -34.81 -6.25 8.78
CA ALA A 302 -35.93 -5.40 8.32
C ALA A 302 -36.96 -6.25 7.54
N TRP A 303 -36.48 -7.11 6.65
CA TRP A 303 -37.34 -8.05 5.91
C TRP A 303 -38.09 -9.01 6.84
N MET A 304 -37.39 -9.65 7.78
CA MET A 304 -37.97 -10.59 8.75
C MET A 304 -38.97 -9.90 9.69
N ALA A 305 -38.76 -8.64 10.02
CA ALA A 305 -39.65 -7.83 10.84
C ALA A 305 -40.88 -7.29 10.06
N GLY A 306 -41.03 -7.60 8.77
CA GLY A 306 -42.10 -7.09 7.92
C GLY A 306 -42.03 -5.59 7.69
N ALA A 307 -40.86 -4.95 7.78
CA ALA A 307 -40.70 -3.54 7.49
C ALA A 307 -41.09 -3.25 6.03
N ALA A 308 -41.74 -2.10 5.83
CA ALA A 308 -42.21 -1.63 4.53
C ALA A 308 -41.85 -0.16 4.32
N GLY A 309 -42.15 0.37 3.12
CA GLY A 309 -41.91 1.76 2.79
C GLY A 309 -40.44 2.17 2.92
N ASP A 310 -40.18 3.34 3.46
CA ASP A 310 -38.87 3.99 3.52
C ASP A 310 -37.83 3.17 4.30
N THR A 311 -38.27 2.51 5.40
CA THR A 311 -37.35 1.69 6.22
C THR A 311 -36.76 0.53 5.43
N MET A 312 -37.57 -0.18 4.65
CA MET A 312 -37.10 -1.30 3.81
C MET A 312 -36.24 -0.78 2.65
N GLN A 313 -36.64 0.30 2.02
CA GLN A 313 -35.86 0.91 0.93
C GLN A 313 -34.45 1.34 1.42
N LEU A 314 -34.39 2.03 2.54
CA LEU A 314 -33.09 2.44 3.14
C LEU A 314 -32.23 1.23 3.51
N ALA A 315 -32.81 0.15 4.05
CA ALA A 315 -32.08 -1.06 4.39
C ALA A 315 -31.49 -1.75 3.15
N ILE A 316 -32.27 -1.83 2.06
CA ILE A 316 -31.80 -2.38 0.76
C ILE A 316 -30.67 -1.53 0.18
N ILE A 317 -30.85 -0.21 0.13
CA ILE A 317 -29.83 0.71 -0.39
C ILE A 317 -28.56 0.60 0.45
N ALA A 318 -28.67 0.64 1.79
CA ALA A 318 -27.53 0.47 2.69
C ALA A 318 -26.76 -0.82 2.41
N ALA A 319 -27.46 -1.95 2.20
CA ALA A 319 -26.86 -3.22 1.88
C ALA A 319 -26.18 -3.25 0.49
N ALA A 320 -26.73 -2.54 -0.49
CA ALA A 320 -26.20 -2.51 -1.86
C ALA A 320 -24.92 -1.66 -1.99
N LEU A 321 -24.79 -0.56 -1.24
CA LEU A 321 -23.69 0.41 -1.34
C LEU A 321 -22.29 -0.24 -1.21
N PRO A 322 -21.98 -1.07 -0.18
CA PRO A 322 -20.67 -1.69 -0.02
C PRO A 322 -20.30 -2.60 -1.19
N TRP A 323 -21.26 -3.36 -1.72
CA TRP A 323 -21.01 -4.24 -2.88
C TRP A 323 -20.83 -3.45 -4.17
N LEU A 324 -21.62 -2.42 -4.40
CA LEU A 324 -21.46 -1.56 -5.57
C LEU A 324 -20.05 -0.99 -5.63
N MET A 325 -19.58 -0.40 -4.53
CA MET A 325 -18.23 0.14 -4.43
C MET A 325 -17.17 -0.96 -4.59
N ARG A 326 -17.40 -2.12 -3.97
CA ARG A 326 -16.46 -3.23 -4.05
C ARG A 326 -16.34 -3.80 -5.46
N PHE A 327 -17.46 -3.97 -6.19
CA PHE A 327 -17.45 -4.41 -7.58
C PHE A 327 -16.78 -3.40 -8.50
N LEU A 328 -17.03 -2.11 -8.30
CA LEU A 328 -16.38 -1.03 -9.04
C LEU A 328 -14.86 -1.05 -8.84
N MET A 329 -14.39 -1.13 -7.60
CA MET A 329 -12.97 -1.26 -7.28
C MET A 329 -12.37 -2.54 -7.86
N THR A 330 -13.11 -3.65 -7.86
CA THR A 330 -12.67 -4.94 -8.43
C THR A 330 -12.44 -4.82 -9.93
N ALA A 331 -13.33 -4.15 -10.65
CA ALA A 331 -13.19 -3.93 -12.08
C ALA A 331 -12.00 -3.00 -12.40
N ILE A 332 -11.87 -1.88 -11.69
CA ILE A 332 -10.82 -0.88 -11.93
C ILE A 332 -9.43 -1.44 -11.60
N PHE A 333 -9.27 -2.07 -10.43
CA PHE A 333 -7.97 -2.55 -9.94
C PHE A 333 -7.71 -4.03 -10.25
N ARG A 334 -8.49 -4.63 -11.15
CA ARG A 334 -8.33 -6.02 -11.63
C ARG A 334 -8.22 -7.02 -10.47
N GLN A 335 -9.10 -6.89 -9.48
CA GLN A 335 -9.10 -7.72 -8.29
C GLN A 335 -9.97 -8.97 -8.45
N SER A 336 -9.97 -9.86 -7.44
CA SER A 336 -10.77 -11.07 -7.44
C SER A 336 -12.27 -10.78 -7.26
N TRP A 337 -13.09 -11.17 -8.24
CA TRP A 337 -14.56 -11.13 -8.12
C TRP A 337 -15.07 -12.00 -6.98
N PHE A 338 -14.44 -13.16 -6.75
CA PHE A 338 -14.79 -14.02 -5.62
C PHE A 338 -14.72 -13.26 -4.28
N GLY A 339 -13.60 -12.56 -4.02
CA GLY A 339 -13.46 -11.74 -2.81
C GLY A 339 -14.44 -10.58 -2.74
N ALA A 340 -14.92 -10.08 -3.89
CA ALA A 340 -15.96 -9.06 -3.94
C ALA A 340 -17.33 -9.60 -3.49
N PHE A 341 -17.71 -10.80 -3.91
CA PHE A 341 -18.98 -11.42 -3.51
C PHE A 341 -19.06 -11.72 -2.01
N ILE A 342 -17.95 -12.12 -1.39
CA ILE A 342 -17.88 -12.41 0.06
C ILE A 342 -17.38 -11.20 0.87
N HIS A 343 -17.49 -10.00 0.34
CA HIS A 343 -16.95 -8.77 0.94
C HIS A 343 -17.28 -8.57 2.43
N PRO A 344 -18.53 -8.68 2.92
CA PRO A 344 -18.83 -8.51 4.34
C PRO A 344 -18.11 -9.51 5.24
N PHE A 345 -17.94 -10.74 4.78
CA PHE A 345 -17.16 -11.76 5.49
C PHE A 345 -15.68 -11.36 5.58
N GLY A 346 -15.10 -10.91 4.46
CA GLY A 346 -13.70 -10.43 4.44
C GLY A 346 -13.48 -9.28 5.41
N VAL A 347 -14.39 -8.30 5.45
CA VAL A 347 -14.32 -7.18 6.39
C VAL A 347 -14.43 -7.64 7.85
N ALA A 348 -15.35 -8.55 8.16
CA ALA A 348 -15.48 -9.09 9.52
C ALA A 348 -14.19 -9.81 9.97
N VAL A 349 -13.58 -10.61 9.09
CA VAL A 349 -12.29 -11.28 9.37
C VAL A 349 -11.16 -10.24 9.55
N LEU A 350 -11.08 -9.23 8.68
CA LEU A 350 -10.06 -8.16 8.82
C LEU A 350 -10.16 -7.47 10.19
N VAL A 351 -11.37 -7.09 10.61
CA VAL A 351 -11.59 -6.45 11.91
C VAL A 351 -11.23 -7.41 13.04
N GLY A 352 -11.62 -8.69 12.95
CA GLY A 352 -11.23 -9.72 13.92
C GLY A 352 -9.72 -9.86 14.07
N LEU A 353 -8.96 -9.84 12.96
CA LEU A 353 -7.49 -9.86 12.98
C LEU A 353 -6.91 -8.62 13.67
N GLN A 354 -7.50 -7.43 13.50
CA GLN A 354 -7.05 -6.22 14.21
C GLN A 354 -7.26 -6.34 15.72
N TRP A 355 -8.39 -6.91 16.18
CA TRP A 355 -8.62 -7.17 17.59
C TRP A 355 -7.63 -8.21 18.14
N VAL A 356 -7.36 -9.29 17.43
CA VAL A 356 -6.34 -10.30 17.81
C VAL A 356 -4.97 -9.64 17.92
N ALA A 357 -4.57 -8.81 16.96
CA ALA A 357 -3.30 -8.10 16.97
C ALA A 357 -3.20 -7.18 18.20
N PHE A 358 -4.26 -6.42 18.50
CA PHE A 358 -4.33 -5.53 19.65
C PHE A 358 -4.13 -6.28 20.99
N PHE A 359 -4.85 -7.39 21.19
CA PHE A 359 -4.72 -8.17 22.43
C PHE A 359 -3.35 -8.85 22.54
N ARG A 360 -2.77 -9.33 21.44
CA ARG A 360 -1.41 -9.89 21.43
C ARG A 360 -0.37 -8.84 21.84
N TRP A 361 -0.46 -7.64 21.28
CA TRP A 361 0.41 -6.53 21.65
C TRP A 361 0.25 -6.17 23.14
N ARG A 362 -0.98 -6.03 23.64
CA ARG A 362 -1.25 -5.72 25.02
C ARG A 362 -0.74 -6.81 25.99
N SER A 363 -0.61 -8.05 25.53
CA SER A 363 -0.02 -9.16 26.29
C SER A 363 1.49 -9.27 26.14
N GLY A 364 2.17 -8.27 25.54
CA GLY A 364 3.63 -8.22 25.40
C GLY A 364 4.22 -9.20 24.39
N LYS A 365 3.38 -9.81 23.51
CA LYS A 365 3.86 -10.73 22.47
C LYS A 365 4.44 -9.93 21.29
N LYS A 366 5.76 -10.07 21.10
CA LYS A 366 6.46 -9.46 19.96
C LYS A 366 6.07 -10.10 18.65
N VAL A 367 6.12 -9.32 17.59
CA VAL A 367 5.92 -9.79 16.21
C VAL A 367 7.28 -10.12 15.62
N SER A 368 7.42 -11.28 14.97
CA SER A 368 8.63 -11.63 14.21
C SER A 368 8.40 -11.44 12.71
N TRP A 369 9.43 -10.97 12.00
CA TRP A 369 9.42 -10.84 10.55
C TRP A 369 10.76 -11.31 9.97
N ARG A 370 10.73 -12.29 9.06
CA ARG A 370 11.92 -12.87 8.38
C ARG A 370 13.05 -13.21 9.37
N GLY A 371 12.69 -13.81 10.51
CA GLY A 371 13.64 -14.25 11.54
C GLY A 371 14.16 -13.15 12.48
N ARG A 372 13.66 -11.90 12.35
CA ARG A 372 13.97 -10.81 13.31
C ARG A 372 12.73 -10.46 14.14
N GLU A 373 12.91 -10.25 15.44
CA GLU A 373 11.86 -9.69 16.31
C GLU A 373 11.70 -8.20 16.00
N ILE A 374 10.43 -7.75 15.91
CA ILE A 374 10.06 -6.34 15.69
C ILE A 374 9.26 -5.88 16.92
N GLY A 375 9.66 -4.78 17.53
CA GLY A 375 8.98 -4.15 18.67
C GLY A 375 9.76 -4.21 19.94
#